data_f6f14209e751ce363f447380ec477acd
#
_entry.id   f6f14209e751ce363f447380ec477acd
#
_cell.length_a   1.000
_cell.length_b   1.000
_cell.length_c   1.000
_cell.angle_alpha   90.00
_cell.angle_beta   90.00
_cell.angle_gamma   90.00
#
_symmetry.space_group_name_H-M   'P 1'
#
loop_
_entity.id
_entity.type
_entity.pdbx_description
1 polymer ?
#
loop_
_entity_poly.entity_id
_entity_poly.type
_entity_poly.pdbx_seq_one_letter_code
_entity_poly.pdbx_strand_id
1 'polypeptide(L)'
;MAQRIRIAFAAALLIVCVLFQSGCTADTPEPAEIAVTAEATERTISLRWDAVDGSDRCRLFRKAREESDFRFICDVTEGTVYTDEYVVQGIEYVYKLKAYSGAAIIAEGLCTPIDLLGSPKITAIRQIEGKKYTVEWDHHDRECVVYGKNSSGWQEIGRSETGLLQFENTKNCTELSVSSAGADAIRSEAVSFCGSPAILSATALDSHTNAMELGAPNGEWRYELARAEAEDGVYTTVGSTDSRMFYDILDTEDTEDEEDAESALPWYRFRCLGDRFVGAWSEPVQLGTNAKDIFYVPVIVYHEFLTAEEFDETSDFSDDVITPEAFESDLIWLQAHGYSTITTAALAECLEGGAPLPEKPVILSIDDGKYSVYRAAWPLLMKYGMQASLAVIGAMIDEATEKQPEREHSHEDYCTWDEIKEMHDSGAMEITSHTQNLHIFNHDGRQGANCSPEETSEQFLPAAQADAKIIIAKIEEVTGSPVTTMVYPYSLRSAEADRAWFAAGYKLLLCGNSGSVHYSRWNPMILEAGLNGNSSLLRRITRLESEPVEMCLGDYEKMLAETALTG
;
A
#
# COMPACT_ATOMS: atom_id res chain seq x y z
N MET A 1 27.44 19.63 26.83
CA MET A 1 28.26 19.67 28.07
C MET A 1 27.63 18.76 29.07
N ALA A 2 28.21 17.60 29.30
CA ALA A 2 28.04 16.65 30.40
C ALA A 2 28.39 15.26 29.88
N GLN A 3 29.41 14.95 30.07
CA GLN A 3 30.39 13.97 30.63
C GLN A 3 29.83 12.54 30.75
N ARG A 4 30.50 11.66 30.00
CA ARG A 4 30.51 10.20 30.14
C ARG A 4 31.16 9.83 31.51
N ILE A 5 30.52 8.95 32.26
CA ILE A 5 31.18 8.21 33.35
C ILE A 5 31.06 6.71 33.03
N ARG A 6 32.18 6.11 32.72
CA ARG A 6 32.40 4.66 32.77
C ARG A 6 32.76 4.32 34.20
N ILE A 7 32.06 3.38 34.83
CA ILE A 7 32.44 2.77 36.08
C ILE A 7 32.73 1.30 35.80
N ALA A 8 34.01 0.96 35.88
CA ALA A 8 34.47 -0.40 36.02
C ALA A 8 34.48 -0.75 37.50
N PHE A 9 33.82 -1.82 37.91
CA PHE A 9 33.94 -2.39 39.24
C PHE A 9 34.74 -3.68 39.19
N ALA A 10 35.93 -3.64 39.77
CA ALA A 10 36.71 -4.80 40.13
C ALA A 10 36.17 -5.32 41.47
N ALA A 11 35.79 -6.59 41.52
CA ALA A 11 35.42 -7.25 42.76
C ALA A 11 36.65 -7.70 43.52
N ALA A 12 36.85 -7.15 44.72
CA ALA A 12 37.82 -7.67 45.70
C ALA A 12 37.13 -8.67 46.62
N LEU A 13 37.68 -9.88 46.66
CA LEU A 13 37.26 -10.98 47.51
C LEU A 13 37.80 -10.76 48.92
N LEU A 14 36.92 -10.73 49.92
CA LEU A 14 37.33 -10.71 51.32
C LEU A 14 37.02 -12.10 51.94
N ILE A 15 38.08 -12.82 52.30
CA ILE A 15 38.02 -14.10 53.02
C ILE A 15 37.91 -13.81 54.47
N VAL A 16 36.85 -14.32 55.15
CA VAL A 16 36.79 -14.43 56.61
C VAL A 16 36.72 -15.90 56.97
N CYS A 17 37.84 -16.41 57.54
CA CYS A 17 37.89 -17.72 58.15
C CYS A 17 37.24 -17.68 59.56
N VAL A 18 36.26 -18.54 59.76
CA VAL A 18 35.90 -18.96 61.14
C VAL A 18 36.00 -20.48 61.25
N LEU A 19 36.96 -20.93 62.07
CA LEU A 19 37.14 -22.33 62.43
C LEU A 19 36.08 -22.75 63.45
N PHE A 20 35.35 -23.86 63.21
CA PHE A 20 34.89 -24.76 64.30
C PHE A 20 34.70 -26.21 63.78
N GLN A 21 35.44 -27.05 64.37
CA GLN A 21 35.50 -28.48 64.69
C GLN A 21 34.49 -29.50 64.16
N SER A 22 35.06 -30.48 63.46
CA SER A 22 34.93 -31.94 63.64
C SER A 22 33.54 -32.58 63.54
N GLY A 23 33.27 -33.10 62.38
CA GLY A 23 32.40 -34.25 62.18
C GLY A 23 32.82 -34.88 60.84
N CYS A 24 33.29 -36.14 60.85
CA CYS A 24 33.63 -36.90 59.67
C CYS A 24 32.41 -37.06 58.78
N THR A 25 32.26 -36.17 57.82
CA THR A 25 31.52 -36.41 56.57
C THR A 25 32.60 -36.52 55.49
N ALA A 26 32.56 -37.58 54.70
CA ALA A 26 33.43 -37.71 53.55
C ALA A 26 33.29 -36.42 52.70
N ASP A 27 34.39 -35.63 52.63
CA ASP A 27 34.49 -34.50 51.76
C ASP A 27 34.23 -34.99 50.32
N THR A 28 33.02 -34.81 49.81
CA THR A 28 32.80 -34.86 48.39
C THR A 28 33.52 -33.62 47.82
N PRO A 29 34.53 -33.80 47.00
CA PRO A 29 35.26 -32.66 46.43
C PRO A 29 34.23 -31.73 45.74
N GLU A 30 34.36 -30.42 45.94
CA GLU A 30 33.53 -29.45 45.23
C GLU A 30 33.68 -29.69 43.74
N PRO A 31 32.57 -29.69 42.97
CA PRO A 31 32.63 -29.88 41.51
C PRO A 31 33.55 -28.84 40.88
N ALA A 32 34.34 -29.25 39.91
CA ALA A 32 35.15 -28.32 39.14
C ALA A 32 34.26 -27.32 38.36
N GLU A 33 34.79 -26.14 38.12
CA GLU A 33 34.07 -25.13 37.31
C GLU A 33 34.20 -25.41 35.82
N ILE A 34 33.09 -25.36 35.09
CA ILE A 34 33.04 -25.48 33.63
C ILE A 34 32.64 -24.13 33.04
N ALA A 35 33.40 -23.62 32.10
CA ALA A 35 33.01 -22.48 31.32
C ALA A 35 31.91 -22.91 30.32
N VAL A 36 30.72 -22.28 30.42
CA VAL A 36 29.61 -22.47 29.50
C VAL A 36 29.39 -21.16 28.77
N THR A 37 29.56 -21.22 27.45
CA THR A 37 29.26 -20.10 26.57
C THR A 37 27.91 -20.32 25.88
N ALA A 38 27.19 -19.24 25.62
CA ALA A 38 25.92 -19.28 24.94
C ALA A 38 25.91 -18.25 23.81
N GLU A 39 25.41 -18.68 22.66
CA GLU A 39 25.19 -17.84 21.46
C GLU A 39 23.71 -17.90 21.09
N ALA A 40 23.08 -16.74 20.91
CA ALA A 40 21.68 -16.66 20.51
C ALA A 40 21.54 -16.37 19.00
N THR A 41 20.50 -16.96 18.43
CA THR A 41 19.93 -16.55 17.16
C THR A 41 18.54 -15.93 17.42
N GLU A 42 17.78 -15.67 16.37
CA GLU A 42 16.38 -15.21 16.51
C GLU A 42 15.42 -16.31 16.99
N ARG A 43 15.83 -17.58 16.97
CA ARG A 43 14.97 -18.73 17.30
C ARG A 43 15.56 -19.69 18.29
N THR A 44 16.87 -19.71 18.43
CA THR A 44 17.57 -20.74 19.19
C THR A 44 18.68 -20.13 20.04
N ILE A 45 19.00 -20.80 21.15
CA ILE A 45 20.18 -20.52 21.93
C ILE A 45 21.07 -21.74 21.90
N SER A 46 22.30 -21.59 21.39
CA SER A 46 23.30 -22.65 21.31
C SER A 46 24.30 -22.53 22.44
N LEU A 47 24.46 -23.57 23.25
CA LEU A 47 25.41 -23.68 24.34
C LEU A 47 26.65 -24.44 23.88
N ARG A 48 27.82 -24.00 24.32
CA ARG A 48 29.10 -24.67 24.12
C ARG A 48 29.86 -24.72 25.43
N TRP A 49 30.58 -25.83 25.65
CA TRP A 49 31.44 -26.04 26.81
C TRP A 49 32.63 -26.91 26.44
N ASP A 50 33.63 -26.93 27.28
CA ASP A 50 34.79 -27.81 27.10
C ASP A 50 34.49 -29.23 27.60
N ALA A 51 35.09 -30.25 26.95
CA ALA A 51 34.97 -31.62 27.41
C ALA A 51 35.49 -31.78 28.84
N VAL A 52 34.75 -32.49 29.69
CA VAL A 52 35.14 -32.75 31.08
C VAL A 52 35.66 -34.16 31.19
N ASP A 53 36.95 -34.28 31.50
CA ASP A 53 37.61 -35.57 31.65
C ASP A 53 36.91 -36.45 32.73
N GLY A 54 36.62 -37.69 32.32
CA GLY A 54 35.95 -38.65 33.21
C GLY A 54 34.43 -38.49 33.36
N SER A 55 33.83 -37.57 32.61
CA SER A 55 32.38 -37.50 32.56
C SER A 55 31.76 -38.51 31.60
N ASP A 56 30.65 -39.11 32.04
CA ASP A 56 29.86 -40.01 31.19
C ASP A 56 28.66 -39.31 30.54
N ARG A 57 28.24 -38.15 31.09
CA ARG A 57 27.19 -37.28 30.54
C ARG A 57 27.26 -35.89 31.13
N CYS A 58 26.74 -34.93 30.39
CA CYS A 58 26.45 -33.58 30.86
C CYS A 58 24.92 -33.38 30.91
N ARG A 59 24.43 -32.90 32.04
CA ARG A 59 23.03 -32.61 32.27
C ARG A 59 22.79 -31.11 32.21
N LEU A 60 21.86 -30.70 31.33
CA LEU A 60 21.49 -29.31 31.10
C LEU A 60 20.18 -28.94 31.83
N PHE A 61 20.20 -27.76 32.37
CA PHE A 61 19.04 -27.13 33.02
C PHE A 61 18.90 -25.70 32.52
N ARG A 62 17.67 -25.21 32.51
CA ARG A 62 17.33 -23.84 32.14
C ARG A 62 16.37 -23.23 33.15
N LYS A 63 16.46 -21.94 33.35
CA LYS A 63 15.42 -21.12 33.95
C LYS A 63 15.31 -19.79 33.22
N ALA A 64 14.17 -19.12 33.29
CA ALA A 64 14.12 -17.69 33.02
C ALA A 64 14.86 -16.95 34.13
N ARG A 65 15.45 -15.79 33.83
CA ARG A 65 16.22 -15.01 34.80
C ARG A 65 15.44 -14.71 36.08
N GLU A 66 14.15 -14.42 35.94
CA GLU A 66 13.23 -14.11 37.03
C GLU A 66 12.77 -15.34 37.85
N GLU A 67 12.95 -16.57 37.30
CA GLU A 67 12.56 -17.80 38.00
C GLU A 67 13.58 -18.17 39.11
N SER A 68 13.09 -18.77 40.22
CA SER A 68 13.95 -19.27 41.30
C SER A 68 14.65 -20.57 40.91
N ASP A 69 13.95 -21.46 40.23
CA ASP A 69 14.35 -22.85 40.05
C ASP A 69 14.71 -23.22 38.64
N PHE A 70 15.79 -23.97 38.50
CA PHE A 70 16.21 -24.55 37.23
C PHE A 70 15.37 -25.77 36.88
N ARG A 71 14.90 -25.84 35.64
CA ARG A 71 14.19 -26.99 35.05
C ARG A 71 15.17 -27.82 34.24
N PHE A 72 15.10 -29.13 34.36
CA PHE A 72 15.87 -30.06 33.53
C PHE A 72 15.44 -29.96 32.06
N ILE A 73 16.41 -29.95 31.16
CA ILE A 73 16.19 -29.97 29.71
C ILE A 73 16.50 -31.35 29.13
N CYS A 74 17.77 -31.76 29.20
CA CYS A 74 18.25 -33.02 28.63
C CYS A 74 19.57 -33.48 29.24
N ASP A 75 19.95 -34.73 28.95
CA ASP A 75 21.29 -35.26 29.12
C ASP A 75 22.00 -35.28 27.76
N VAL A 76 23.23 -34.80 27.69
CA VAL A 76 24.13 -34.87 26.54
C VAL A 76 25.24 -35.88 26.85
N THR A 77 25.29 -36.99 26.13
CA THR A 77 26.23 -38.07 26.32
C THR A 77 27.39 -38.03 25.33
N GLU A 78 27.22 -37.28 24.25
CA GLU A 78 28.24 -37.13 23.21
C GLU A 78 28.31 -35.66 22.75
N GLY A 79 29.53 -35.15 22.63
CA GLY A 79 29.77 -33.78 22.16
C GLY A 79 29.70 -32.76 23.30
N THR A 80 29.94 -31.51 22.96
CA THR A 80 30.06 -30.35 23.86
C THR A 80 29.20 -29.15 23.39
N VAL A 81 28.13 -29.43 22.64
CA VAL A 81 27.24 -28.44 22.10
C VAL A 81 25.78 -28.90 22.27
N TYR A 82 24.92 -27.97 22.60
CA TYR A 82 23.48 -28.17 22.67
C TYR A 82 22.77 -26.95 22.10
N THR A 83 21.73 -27.16 21.30
CA THR A 83 20.88 -26.06 20.78
C THR A 83 19.49 -26.19 21.36
N ASP A 84 19.07 -25.16 22.07
CA ASP A 84 17.72 -25.02 22.62
C ASP A 84 16.82 -24.31 21.61
N GLU A 85 15.85 -25.05 21.06
CA GLU A 85 14.84 -24.55 20.10
C GLU A 85 13.52 -24.16 20.81
N TYR A 86 13.41 -24.39 22.11
CA TYR A 86 12.20 -24.13 22.90
C TYR A 86 12.35 -22.87 23.76
N VAL A 87 12.84 -21.80 23.15
CA VAL A 87 13.05 -20.50 23.78
C VAL A 87 12.12 -19.46 23.17
N VAL A 88 11.74 -18.46 23.96
CA VAL A 88 10.78 -17.42 23.60
C VAL A 88 11.48 -16.08 23.64
N GLN A 89 11.25 -15.26 22.63
CA GLN A 89 11.82 -13.91 22.53
C GLN A 89 11.35 -13.01 23.69
N GLY A 90 12.25 -12.17 24.18
CA GLY A 90 11.98 -11.25 25.29
C GLY A 90 12.09 -11.89 26.68
N ILE A 91 12.54 -13.15 26.75
CA ILE A 91 12.84 -13.84 28.00
C ILE A 91 14.34 -14.12 28.11
N GLU A 92 15.00 -13.49 29.07
CA GLU A 92 16.39 -13.84 29.40
C GLU A 92 16.45 -15.20 30.08
N TYR A 93 17.26 -16.11 29.54
CA TYR A 93 17.47 -17.45 30.06
C TYR A 93 18.83 -17.57 30.70
N VAL A 94 18.91 -18.38 31.75
CA VAL A 94 20.16 -18.83 32.40
C VAL A 94 20.23 -20.34 32.28
N TYR A 95 21.35 -20.85 31.79
CA TYR A 95 21.59 -22.28 31.66
C TYR A 95 22.59 -22.74 32.71
N LYS A 96 22.34 -23.91 33.26
CA LYS A 96 23.26 -24.62 34.17
C LYS A 96 23.63 -25.96 33.55
N LEU A 97 24.92 -26.25 33.53
CA LEU A 97 25.46 -27.52 33.10
C LEU A 97 26.07 -28.25 34.30
N LYS A 98 25.79 -29.55 34.42
CA LYS A 98 26.41 -30.43 35.39
C LYS A 98 26.99 -31.65 34.69
N ALA A 99 28.29 -31.89 34.84
CA ALA A 99 28.97 -33.08 34.35
C ALA A 99 28.96 -34.18 35.39
N TYR A 100 28.62 -35.37 34.99
CA TYR A 100 28.49 -36.55 35.84
C TYR A 100 29.51 -37.63 35.51
N SER A 101 29.98 -38.33 36.56
CA SER A 101 30.64 -39.63 36.45
C SER A 101 29.85 -40.61 37.29
N GLY A 102 29.06 -41.47 36.68
CA GLY A 102 28.04 -42.26 37.37
C GLY A 102 26.98 -41.41 38.05
N ALA A 103 26.94 -41.47 39.38
CA ALA A 103 26.04 -40.66 40.20
C ALA A 103 26.64 -39.36 40.74
N ALA A 104 27.97 -39.21 40.63
CA ALA A 104 28.68 -38.05 41.17
C ALA A 104 28.71 -36.89 40.18
N ILE A 105 28.48 -35.67 40.71
CA ILE A 105 28.73 -34.43 39.96
C ILE A 105 30.21 -34.11 40.09
N ILE A 106 30.94 -34.09 38.97
CA ILE A 106 32.37 -33.84 38.93
C ILE A 106 32.74 -32.43 38.51
N ALA A 107 31.82 -31.77 37.75
CA ALA A 107 31.96 -30.37 37.39
C ALA A 107 30.60 -29.72 37.15
N GLU A 108 30.51 -28.40 37.39
CA GLU A 108 29.31 -27.64 37.04
C GLU A 108 29.64 -26.22 36.54
N GLY A 109 28.76 -25.63 35.75
CA GLY A 109 28.91 -24.29 35.20
C GLY A 109 27.59 -23.61 34.93
N LEU A 110 27.63 -22.28 34.88
CA LEU A 110 26.52 -21.42 34.52
C LEU A 110 26.91 -20.54 33.35
N CYS A 111 25.98 -20.34 32.38
CA CYS A 111 26.16 -19.29 31.40
C CYS A 111 25.67 -17.94 31.96
N THR A 112 26.17 -16.84 31.41
CA THR A 112 25.59 -15.51 31.60
C THR A 112 24.15 -15.49 31.08
N PRO A 113 23.26 -14.66 31.64
CA PRO A 113 21.91 -14.49 31.10
C PRO A 113 21.96 -14.13 29.60
N ILE A 114 21.11 -14.78 28.83
CA ILE A 114 21.04 -14.61 27.39
C ILE A 114 19.58 -14.63 26.89
N ASP A 115 19.23 -13.75 26.00
CA ASP A 115 17.94 -13.73 25.29
C ASP A 115 18.16 -14.05 23.81
N LEU A 116 17.07 -14.40 23.10
CA LEU A 116 17.08 -14.49 21.66
C LEU A 116 17.45 -13.13 21.04
N LEU A 117 18.16 -13.19 19.93
CA LEU A 117 18.41 -11.97 19.17
C LEU A 117 17.07 -11.42 18.65
N GLY A 118 16.80 -10.15 18.90
CA GLY A 118 15.66 -9.48 18.33
C GLY A 118 15.73 -9.49 16.80
N SER A 119 14.58 -9.63 16.12
CA SER A 119 14.53 -9.43 14.68
C SER A 119 14.91 -8.00 14.34
N PRO A 120 15.74 -7.77 13.31
CA PRO A 120 16.09 -6.41 12.89
C PRO A 120 14.84 -5.66 12.48
N LYS A 121 14.79 -4.34 12.75
CA LYS A 121 13.67 -3.47 12.37
C LYS A 121 14.20 -2.32 11.54
N ILE A 122 13.53 -2.03 10.44
CA ILE A 122 13.83 -0.82 9.66
C ILE A 122 13.55 0.40 10.52
N THR A 123 14.54 1.25 10.68
CA THR A 123 14.46 2.51 11.44
C THR A 123 14.25 3.71 10.53
N ALA A 124 14.77 3.67 9.31
CA ALA A 124 14.57 4.73 8.34
C ALA A 124 14.73 4.22 6.90
N ILE A 125 13.96 4.80 5.98
CA ILE A 125 14.17 4.73 4.54
C ILE A 125 14.27 6.17 4.05
N ARG A 126 15.29 6.47 3.24
CA ARG A 126 15.46 7.79 2.64
C ARG A 126 15.67 7.65 1.14
N GLN A 127 14.91 8.40 0.37
CA GLN A 127 15.21 8.59 -1.04
C GLN A 127 16.35 9.61 -1.15
N ILE A 128 17.38 9.28 -1.91
CA ILE A 128 18.53 10.18 -2.16
C ILE A 128 18.22 11.01 -3.40
N GLU A 129 17.94 10.33 -4.51
CA GLU A 129 17.73 10.93 -5.82
C GLU A 129 17.09 9.91 -6.76
N GLY A 130 16.09 10.28 -7.53
CA GLY A 130 15.45 9.40 -8.51
C GLY A 130 15.03 8.06 -7.90
N LYS A 131 15.63 6.95 -8.37
CA LYS A 131 15.38 5.60 -7.85
C LYS A 131 16.41 5.13 -6.81
N LYS A 132 17.29 5.99 -6.30
CA LYS A 132 18.31 5.65 -5.31
C LYS A 132 17.81 5.90 -3.90
N TYR A 133 17.97 4.91 -3.04
CA TYR A 133 17.47 4.90 -1.67
C TYR A 133 18.55 4.40 -0.70
N THR A 134 18.43 4.82 0.56
CA THR A 134 19.07 4.16 1.70
C THR A 134 18.01 3.58 2.61
N VAL A 135 18.31 2.42 3.19
CA VAL A 135 17.54 1.80 4.26
C VAL A 135 18.45 1.56 5.45
N GLU A 136 17.99 1.93 6.63
CA GLU A 136 18.68 1.77 7.90
C GLU A 136 17.86 0.85 8.82
N TRP A 137 18.56 0.03 9.65
CA TRP A 137 17.93 -0.82 10.65
C TRP A 137 18.75 -0.88 11.95
N ASP A 138 18.15 -1.40 13.01
CA ASP A 138 18.66 -1.31 14.39
C ASP A 138 19.75 -2.32 14.77
N HIS A 139 20.16 -3.21 13.87
CA HIS A 139 21.20 -4.21 14.09
C HIS A 139 22.43 -3.95 13.22
N HIS A 140 23.61 -3.84 13.85
CA HIS A 140 24.87 -3.47 13.19
C HIS A 140 26.00 -4.49 13.43
N ASP A 141 25.68 -5.65 13.98
CA ASP A 141 26.63 -6.66 14.47
C ASP A 141 26.53 -8.00 13.74
N ARG A 142 25.67 -8.08 12.75
CA ARG A 142 25.45 -9.29 11.94
C ARG A 142 24.99 -8.95 10.53
N GLU A 143 25.21 -9.88 9.59
CA GLU A 143 24.68 -9.75 8.24
C GLU A 143 23.15 -9.78 8.27
N CYS A 144 22.55 -8.77 7.65
CA CYS A 144 21.11 -8.69 7.41
C CYS A 144 20.83 -8.66 5.91
N VAL A 145 19.67 -9.20 5.54
CA VAL A 145 19.15 -9.23 4.17
C VAL A 145 17.97 -8.30 4.07
N VAL A 146 18.02 -7.39 3.12
CA VAL A 146 16.91 -6.48 2.81
C VAL A 146 16.10 -7.06 1.65
N TYR A 147 14.80 -7.11 1.82
CA TYR A 147 13.83 -7.55 0.83
C TYR A 147 12.96 -6.39 0.39
N GLY A 148 12.68 -6.33 -0.91
CA GLY A 148 11.71 -5.42 -1.48
C GLY A 148 10.51 -6.17 -2.03
N LYS A 149 9.31 -5.62 -1.86
CA LYS A 149 8.05 -6.16 -2.37
C LYS A 149 7.56 -5.35 -3.55
N ASN A 150 7.20 -6.03 -4.61
CA ASN A 150 6.50 -5.50 -5.78
C ASN A 150 5.33 -6.40 -6.14
N SER A 151 4.69 -6.18 -7.29
CA SER A 151 3.58 -7.02 -7.79
C SER A 151 3.91 -8.51 -7.92
N SER A 152 5.19 -8.86 -8.08
CA SER A 152 5.67 -10.26 -8.16
C SER A 152 6.00 -10.87 -6.79
N GLY A 153 5.81 -10.11 -5.70
CA GLY A 153 6.10 -10.54 -4.34
C GLY A 153 7.45 -10.05 -3.80
N TRP A 154 7.89 -10.69 -2.71
CA TRP A 154 9.13 -10.34 -2.02
C TRP A 154 10.35 -10.89 -2.74
N GLN A 155 11.39 -10.07 -2.89
CA GLN A 155 12.67 -10.43 -3.50
C GLN A 155 13.82 -9.76 -2.78
N GLU A 156 14.97 -10.42 -2.73
CA GLU A 156 16.19 -9.87 -2.14
C GLU A 156 16.65 -8.62 -2.93
N ILE A 157 16.93 -7.55 -2.19
CA ILE A 157 17.49 -6.30 -2.71
C ILE A 157 19.00 -6.25 -2.48
N GLY A 158 19.45 -6.67 -1.31
CA GLY A 158 20.86 -6.68 -0.96
C GLY A 158 21.11 -7.10 0.48
N ARG A 159 22.38 -7.10 0.87
CA ARG A 159 22.87 -7.54 2.19
C ARG A 159 23.82 -6.50 2.77
N SER A 160 23.88 -6.40 4.09
CA SER A 160 24.86 -5.59 4.79
C SER A 160 25.00 -6.01 6.26
N GLU A 161 26.21 -5.82 6.79
CA GLU A 161 26.54 -6.05 8.20
C GLU A 161 26.54 -4.74 9.01
N THR A 162 26.36 -3.59 8.34
CA THR A 162 26.54 -2.26 8.96
C THR A 162 25.24 -1.61 9.42
N GLY A 163 24.10 -2.28 9.28
CA GLY A 163 22.79 -1.68 9.58
C GLY A 163 22.33 -0.64 8.54
N LEU A 164 23.01 -0.57 7.39
CA LEU A 164 22.74 0.38 6.32
C LEU A 164 22.94 -0.28 4.97
N LEU A 165 22.00 -0.08 4.05
CA LEU A 165 22.14 -0.48 2.65
C LEU A 165 21.72 0.67 1.75
N GLN A 166 22.54 1.01 0.75
CA GLN A 166 22.17 1.85 -0.36
C GLN A 166 21.83 0.97 -1.56
N PHE A 167 20.70 1.25 -2.21
CA PHE A 167 20.24 0.49 -3.35
C PHE A 167 19.56 1.35 -4.40
N GLU A 168 19.43 0.83 -5.61
CA GLU A 168 18.64 1.40 -6.68
C GLU A 168 17.38 0.55 -6.89
N ASN A 169 16.20 1.18 -6.80
CA ASN A 169 14.90 0.50 -6.92
C ASN A 169 14.55 0.22 -8.39
N THR A 170 15.35 -0.60 -9.04
CA THR A 170 15.12 -1.03 -10.44
C THR A 170 13.98 -2.02 -10.60
N LYS A 171 13.53 -2.59 -9.48
CA LYS A 171 12.46 -3.61 -9.43
C LYS A 171 11.10 -3.04 -9.08
N ASN A 172 10.98 -1.72 -8.97
CA ASN A 172 9.76 -0.99 -8.62
C ASN A 172 9.11 -1.51 -7.33
N CYS A 173 9.91 -1.78 -6.30
CA CYS A 173 9.41 -2.15 -4.99
C CYS A 173 8.74 -0.96 -4.32
N THR A 174 7.70 -1.23 -3.53
CA THR A 174 6.93 -0.24 -2.77
C THR A 174 7.00 -0.45 -1.26
N GLU A 175 7.51 -1.59 -0.82
CA GLU A 175 7.72 -1.93 0.58
C GLU A 175 9.10 -2.55 0.77
N LEU A 176 9.71 -2.32 1.93
CA LEU A 176 10.94 -2.98 2.36
C LEU A 176 10.71 -3.71 3.67
N SER A 177 11.45 -4.80 3.84
CA SER A 177 11.54 -5.58 5.06
C SER A 177 12.97 -6.08 5.23
N VAL A 178 13.40 -6.35 6.45
CA VAL A 178 14.75 -6.84 6.75
C VAL A 178 14.67 -8.10 7.60
N SER A 179 15.61 -9.04 7.38
CA SER A 179 15.81 -10.21 8.25
C SER A 179 17.30 -10.43 8.51
N SER A 180 17.65 -11.16 9.56
CA SER A 180 19.03 -11.66 9.70
C SER A 180 19.31 -12.71 8.63
N ALA A 181 20.54 -12.76 8.13
CA ALA A 181 20.96 -13.77 7.17
C ALA A 181 20.79 -15.20 7.75
N GLY A 182 20.16 -16.08 6.95
CA GLY A 182 19.81 -17.43 7.37
C GLY A 182 18.50 -17.56 8.15
N ALA A 183 17.81 -16.44 8.46
CA ALA A 183 16.51 -16.41 9.11
C ALA A 183 15.41 -15.82 8.20
N ASP A 184 15.46 -16.08 6.91
CA ASP A 184 14.63 -15.48 5.85
C ASP A 184 13.12 -15.62 6.09
N ALA A 185 12.71 -16.59 6.92
CA ALA A 185 11.29 -16.77 7.30
C ALA A 185 10.81 -15.77 8.35
N ILE A 186 11.72 -15.02 8.99
CA ILE A 186 11.39 -14.02 10.02
C ILE A 186 11.83 -12.65 9.49
N ARG A 187 10.92 -11.99 8.80
CA ARG A 187 11.14 -10.63 8.34
C ARG A 187 10.60 -9.62 9.34
N SER A 188 11.19 -8.44 9.35
CA SER A 188 10.60 -7.30 10.07
C SER A 188 9.22 -6.95 9.51
N GLU A 189 8.49 -6.12 10.25
CA GLU A 189 7.37 -5.38 9.70
C GLU A 189 7.79 -4.67 8.41
N ALA A 190 6.91 -4.68 7.41
CA ALA A 190 7.13 -3.98 6.15
C ALA A 190 7.02 -2.47 6.35
N VAL A 191 7.90 -1.74 5.70
CA VAL A 191 7.87 -0.26 5.67
C VAL A 191 7.66 0.17 4.22
N SER A 192 6.58 0.91 3.98
CA SER A 192 6.26 1.45 2.66
C SER A 192 7.17 2.64 2.31
N PHE A 193 7.45 2.79 1.04
CA PHE A 193 8.18 3.92 0.48
C PHE A 193 7.74 4.20 -0.96
N CYS A 194 8.00 5.40 -1.44
CA CYS A 194 7.61 5.83 -2.79
C CYS A 194 8.69 6.70 -3.45
N GLY A 195 8.46 7.07 -4.70
CA GLY A 195 9.24 8.09 -5.40
C GLY A 195 8.85 9.51 -4.98
N SER A 196 9.54 10.52 -5.52
CA SER A 196 9.18 11.93 -5.31
C SER A 196 7.84 12.22 -5.95
N PRO A 197 6.98 13.05 -5.33
CA PRO A 197 5.77 13.55 -5.96
C PRO A 197 6.15 14.51 -7.10
N ALA A 198 5.24 14.65 -8.08
CA ALA A 198 5.36 15.71 -9.09
C ALA A 198 4.42 16.85 -8.72
N ILE A 199 4.83 18.10 -9.00
CA ILE A 199 3.92 19.25 -8.96
C ILE A 199 3.24 19.33 -10.33
N LEU A 200 1.93 19.14 -10.36
CA LEU A 200 1.12 19.17 -11.58
C LEU A 200 0.78 20.59 -12.00
N SER A 201 0.45 21.41 -11.02
CA SER A 201 0.20 22.83 -11.21
C SER A 201 0.59 23.64 -9.98
N ALA A 202 1.00 24.88 -10.20
CA ALA A 202 1.23 25.88 -9.16
C ALA A 202 0.60 27.19 -9.64
N THR A 203 -0.53 27.59 -9.08
CA THR A 203 -1.36 28.69 -9.57
C THR A 203 -1.69 29.67 -8.44
N ALA A 204 -1.55 30.96 -8.69
CA ALA A 204 -2.08 31.99 -7.79
C ALA A 204 -3.62 32.03 -7.89
N LEU A 205 -4.31 31.83 -6.79
CA LEU A 205 -5.77 31.97 -6.72
C LEU A 205 -6.17 33.43 -6.49
N ASP A 206 -5.40 34.11 -5.65
CA ASP A 206 -5.53 35.54 -5.33
C ASP A 206 -4.16 36.11 -4.90
N SER A 207 -4.11 37.36 -4.45
CA SER A 207 -2.87 38.00 -3.98
C SER A 207 -2.25 37.37 -2.73
N HIS A 208 -2.97 36.48 -2.04
CA HIS A 208 -2.57 35.91 -0.74
C HIS A 208 -2.56 34.39 -0.71
N THR A 209 -3.03 33.73 -1.76
CA THR A 209 -3.19 32.28 -1.77
C THR A 209 -2.64 31.67 -3.05
N ASN A 210 -1.65 30.80 -2.93
CA ASN A 210 -1.17 29.96 -4.00
C ASN A 210 -1.65 28.53 -3.82
N ALA A 211 -2.17 27.92 -4.87
CA ALA A 211 -2.62 26.54 -4.88
C ALA A 211 -1.68 25.67 -5.69
N MET A 212 -1.30 24.52 -5.15
CA MET A 212 -0.50 23.51 -5.82
C MET A 212 -1.25 22.19 -5.88
N GLU A 213 -1.28 21.59 -7.06
CA GLU A 213 -1.80 20.23 -7.26
C GLU A 213 -0.64 19.25 -7.38
N LEU A 214 -0.73 18.12 -6.69
CA LEU A 214 0.30 17.10 -6.61
C LEU A 214 -0.10 15.85 -7.37
N GLY A 215 0.75 15.41 -8.30
CA GLY A 215 0.77 14.04 -8.80
C GLY A 215 1.41 13.14 -7.74
N ALA A 216 0.59 12.55 -6.91
CA ALA A 216 1.07 11.75 -5.81
C ALA A 216 1.40 10.33 -6.24
N PRO A 217 2.47 9.70 -5.72
CA PRO A 217 2.69 8.27 -5.82
C PRO A 217 1.52 7.47 -5.22
N ASN A 218 1.39 6.21 -5.63
CA ASN A 218 0.38 5.32 -5.05
C ASN A 218 0.54 5.19 -3.53
N GLY A 219 -0.57 5.18 -2.81
CA GLY A 219 -0.62 5.13 -1.35
C GLY A 219 -1.05 6.45 -0.72
N GLU A 220 -1.29 6.41 0.59
CA GLU A 220 -1.57 7.59 1.39
C GLU A 220 -0.27 8.12 1.96
N TRP A 221 0.11 9.33 1.53
CA TRP A 221 1.35 9.97 1.93
C TRP A 221 1.06 11.33 2.54
N ARG A 222 1.83 11.68 3.54
CA ARG A 222 1.94 13.06 3.97
C ARG A 222 2.96 13.78 3.06
N TYR A 223 2.63 14.97 2.62
CA TYR A 223 3.48 15.78 1.75
C TYR A 223 3.99 16.98 2.53
N GLU A 224 5.27 17.25 2.42
CA GLU A 224 5.87 18.48 2.93
C GLU A 224 6.18 19.41 1.76
N LEU A 225 5.78 20.68 1.88
CA LEU A 225 5.99 21.73 0.90
C LEU A 225 7.08 22.70 1.36
N ALA A 226 7.96 23.08 0.44
CA ALA A 226 8.92 24.15 0.65
C ALA A 226 8.87 25.17 -0.49
N ARG A 227 9.08 26.45 -0.16
CA ARG A 227 9.04 27.61 -1.05
C ARG A 227 10.39 28.33 -1.04
N ALA A 228 10.78 28.92 -2.19
CA ALA A 228 11.92 29.81 -2.37
C ALA A 228 11.57 30.94 -3.33
N GLU A 229 12.33 32.02 -3.29
CA GLU A 229 12.19 33.15 -4.21
C GLU A 229 12.88 32.92 -5.57
N ALA A 230 13.81 31.96 -5.65
CA ALA A 230 14.50 31.56 -6.86
C ALA A 230 14.65 30.04 -6.94
N GLU A 231 14.82 29.47 -8.15
CA GLU A 231 14.97 28.06 -8.41
C GLU A 231 16.10 27.41 -7.60
N ASP A 232 17.24 28.05 -7.54
CA ASP A 232 18.42 27.62 -6.78
C ASP A 232 18.52 28.28 -5.39
N GLY A 233 17.45 28.96 -4.96
CA GLY A 233 17.34 29.63 -3.68
C GLY A 233 17.28 28.73 -2.46
N VAL A 234 17.27 29.36 -1.29
CA VAL A 234 17.07 28.63 -0.02
C VAL A 234 15.59 28.34 0.16
N TYR A 235 15.24 27.08 0.10
CA TYR A 235 13.86 26.62 0.31
C TYR A 235 13.51 26.53 1.80
N THR A 236 12.43 27.18 2.17
CA THR A 236 11.87 27.14 3.53
C THR A 236 10.61 26.31 3.52
N THR A 237 10.48 25.36 4.46
CA THR A 237 9.25 24.58 4.62
C THR A 237 8.10 25.50 5.03
N VAL A 238 7.04 25.52 4.25
CA VAL A 238 5.84 26.33 4.48
C VAL A 238 4.66 25.53 5.03
N GLY A 239 4.71 24.20 4.96
CA GLY A 239 3.68 23.36 5.56
C GLY A 239 3.72 21.91 5.13
N SER A 240 2.72 21.16 5.58
CA SER A 240 2.50 19.79 5.18
C SER A 240 1.01 19.48 5.02
N THR A 241 0.68 18.50 4.16
CA THR A 241 -0.70 18.09 3.88
C THR A 241 -0.77 16.60 3.63
N ASP A 242 -1.93 16.00 3.90
CA ASP A 242 -2.29 14.64 3.48
C ASP A 242 -3.11 14.66 2.17
N SER A 243 -3.42 15.88 1.67
CA SER A 243 -4.17 16.12 0.43
C SER A 243 -3.22 16.26 -0.76
N ARG A 244 -3.73 15.95 -1.96
CA ARG A 244 -3.05 16.27 -3.23
C ARG A 244 -3.12 17.75 -3.59
N MET A 245 -3.98 18.52 -2.92
CA MET A 245 -4.02 19.97 -3.03
C MET A 245 -3.37 20.58 -1.80
N PHE A 246 -2.48 21.55 -2.01
CA PHE A 246 -1.91 22.36 -0.97
C PHE A 246 -2.19 23.84 -1.25
N TYR A 247 -2.52 24.58 -0.21
CA TYR A 247 -2.72 26.02 -0.28
C TYR A 247 -1.66 26.71 0.57
N ASP A 248 -0.79 27.49 -0.08
CA ASP A 248 0.19 28.34 0.58
C ASP A 248 -0.44 29.71 0.80
N ILE A 249 -0.73 30.06 2.06
CA ILE A 249 -1.31 31.33 2.45
C ILE A 249 -0.15 32.27 2.81
N LEU A 250 -0.05 33.37 2.08
CA LEU A 250 1.01 34.37 2.26
C LEU A 250 0.61 35.31 3.39
N ASP A 251 1.49 35.49 4.37
CA ASP A 251 1.28 36.46 5.45
C ASP A 251 1.35 37.90 4.89
N THR A 252 0.32 38.69 5.21
CA THR A 252 0.13 40.04 4.64
C THR A 252 0.75 41.16 5.47
N GLU A 253 1.52 40.87 6.51
CA GLU A 253 1.97 41.92 7.43
C GLU A 253 3.07 42.85 6.85
N ASP A 254 3.64 42.53 5.67
CA ASP A 254 4.83 43.28 5.13
C ASP A 254 4.61 43.99 3.78
N THR A 255 3.39 44.16 3.25
CA THR A 255 3.23 44.68 1.88
C THR A 255 2.41 45.96 1.72
N GLU A 256 2.35 46.85 2.72
CA GLU A 256 1.66 48.15 2.55
C GLU A 256 2.47 49.21 1.76
N ASP A 257 3.74 48.95 1.39
CA ASP A 257 4.60 50.01 0.86
C ASP A 257 5.33 49.73 -0.49
N GLU A 258 5.02 48.67 -1.23
CA GLU A 258 5.67 48.44 -2.53
C GLU A 258 4.68 48.31 -3.70
N GLU A 259 4.21 49.44 -4.23
CA GLU A 259 3.42 49.53 -5.48
C GLU A 259 4.20 49.22 -6.77
N ASP A 260 5.52 48.96 -6.75
CA ASP A 260 6.36 48.87 -7.94
C ASP A 260 7.37 47.70 -8.00
N ALA A 261 7.30 46.72 -7.14
CA ALA A 261 8.16 45.54 -7.29
C ALA A 261 7.45 44.45 -8.10
N GLU A 262 7.91 44.22 -9.32
CA GLU A 262 7.70 42.98 -10.06
C GLU A 262 8.32 41.83 -9.23
N SER A 263 7.64 41.40 -8.15
CA SER A 263 8.17 40.36 -7.27
C SER A 263 8.25 39.06 -8.09
N ALA A 264 9.45 38.49 -8.14
CA ALA A 264 9.65 37.21 -8.85
C ALA A 264 8.72 36.17 -8.29
N LEU A 265 8.02 35.46 -9.19
CA LEU A 265 7.09 34.39 -8.79
C LEU A 265 7.83 33.31 -8.01
N PRO A 266 7.33 32.87 -6.85
CA PRO A 266 7.99 31.90 -5.99
C PRO A 266 8.11 30.53 -6.64
N TRP A 267 9.11 29.78 -6.19
CA TRP A 267 9.38 28.40 -6.57
C TRP A 267 8.96 27.44 -5.46
N TYR A 268 8.40 26.29 -5.83
CA TYR A 268 7.89 25.27 -4.92
C TYR A 268 8.50 23.90 -5.18
N ARG A 269 8.67 23.12 -4.13
CA ARG A 269 9.01 21.70 -4.22
C ARG A 269 8.36 20.92 -3.10
N PHE A 270 8.09 19.64 -3.36
CA PHE A 270 7.44 18.73 -2.43
C PHE A 270 8.27 17.49 -2.18
N ARG A 271 8.06 16.85 -1.04
CA ARG A 271 8.51 15.50 -0.78
C ARG A 271 7.45 14.70 -0.04
N CYS A 272 7.50 13.36 -0.20
CA CYS A 272 6.66 12.43 0.56
C CYS A 272 7.29 12.16 1.93
N LEU A 273 6.45 12.04 2.94
CA LEU A 273 6.80 11.63 4.29
C LEU A 273 5.95 10.42 4.70
N GLY A 274 6.58 9.40 5.27
CA GLY A 274 5.93 8.28 5.96
C GLY A 274 6.50 8.15 7.36
N ASP A 275 6.00 7.22 8.17
CA ASP A 275 6.46 7.02 9.56
C ASP A 275 7.96 6.79 9.67
N ARG A 276 8.53 6.02 8.75
CA ARG A 276 9.96 5.69 8.67
C ARG A 276 10.56 6.02 7.30
N PHE A 277 9.84 6.80 6.48
CA PHE A 277 10.26 7.16 5.12
C PHE A 277 10.32 8.67 4.94
N VAL A 278 11.41 9.13 4.32
CA VAL A 278 11.59 10.51 3.87
C VAL A 278 11.99 10.47 2.40
N GLY A 279 11.11 10.98 1.55
CA GLY A 279 11.35 11.12 0.11
C GLY A 279 12.35 12.24 -0.23
N ALA A 280 12.94 12.17 -1.41
CA ALA A 280 13.66 13.31 -1.98
C ALA A 280 12.66 14.42 -2.33
N TRP A 281 13.16 15.64 -2.36
CA TRP A 281 12.40 16.76 -2.91
C TRP A 281 12.13 16.55 -4.39
N SER A 282 10.96 16.95 -4.85
CA SER A 282 10.65 17.04 -6.29
C SER A 282 11.56 18.07 -6.97
N GLU A 283 11.62 18.02 -8.29
CA GLU A 283 12.11 19.15 -9.07
C GLU A 283 11.31 20.41 -8.69
N PRO A 284 11.97 21.57 -8.62
CA PRO A 284 11.31 22.83 -8.31
C PRO A 284 10.42 23.28 -9.46
N VAL A 285 9.25 23.85 -9.12
CA VAL A 285 8.28 24.38 -10.07
C VAL A 285 7.95 25.82 -9.69
N GLN A 286 8.03 26.73 -10.66
CA GLN A 286 7.67 28.14 -10.46
C GLN A 286 6.16 28.33 -10.41
N LEU A 287 5.67 29.25 -9.59
CA LEU A 287 4.27 29.66 -9.61
C LEU A 287 3.86 30.08 -11.03
N GLY A 288 2.68 29.72 -11.45
CA GLY A 288 2.18 29.93 -12.82
C GLY A 288 2.60 28.86 -13.83
N THR A 289 3.36 27.85 -13.40
CA THR A 289 3.74 26.72 -14.27
C THR A 289 2.65 25.65 -14.22
N ASN A 290 2.17 25.26 -15.39
CA ASN A 290 1.42 24.02 -15.57
C ASN A 290 2.36 22.99 -16.20
N ALA A 291 2.43 21.78 -15.67
CA ALA A 291 3.26 20.74 -16.25
C ALA A 291 2.78 20.43 -17.67
N LYS A 292 3.71 20.47 -18.64
CA LYS A 292 3.39 20.35 -20.07
C LYS A 292 2.96 18.96 -20.52
N ASP A 293 3.17 17.96 -19.69
CA ASP A 293 2.98 16.54 -20.04
C ASP A 293 1.88 15.85 -19.20
N ILE A 294 0.95 16.64 -18.64
CA ILE A 294 -0.22 16.11 -17.95
C ILE A 294 -1.31 15.89 -18.96
N PHE A 295 -1.88 14.69 -18.98
CA PHE A 295 -3.16 14.43 -19.60
C PHE A 295 -4.18 14.03 -18.53
N TYR A 296 -5.45 14.27 -18.81
CA TYR A 296 -6.53 14.01 -17.90
C TYR A 296 -7.48 12.98 -18.49
N VAL A 297 -7.98 12.08 -17.67
CA VAL A 297 -8.96 11.07 -18.08
C VAL A 297 -10.23 11.22 -17.24
N PRO A 298 -11.22 11.99 -17.69
CA PRO A 298 -12.53 12.00 -17.05
C PRO A 298 -13.16 10.60 -17.11
N VAL A 299 -13.79 10.18 -16.02
CA VAL A 299 -14.56 8.94 -15.95
C VAL A 299 -15.98 9.30 -15.56
N ILE A 300 -16.91 9.13 -16.47
CA ILE A 300 -18.33 9.40 -16.26
C ILE A 300 -19.03 8.10 -15.91
N VAL A 301 -19.76 8.06 -14.80
CA VAL A 301 -20.46 6.85 -14.37
C VAL A 301 -21.96 6.95 -14.64
N TYR A 302 -22.47 5.86 -15.18
CA TYR A 302 -23.88 5.57 -15.47
C TYR A 302 -24.27 4.27 -14.77
N HIS A 303 -25.57 4.05 -14.53
CA HIS A 303 -26.06 2.80 -13.95
C HIS A 303 -27.21 2.21 -14.77
N GLU A 304 -28.35 2.86 -14.79
CA GLU A 304 -29.57 2.32 -15.36
C GLU A 304 -30.20 3.26 -16.40
N PHE A 305 -30.80 2.66 -17.44
CA PHE A 305 -31.41 3.38 -18.56
C PHE A 305 -32.88 3.04 -18.63
N LEU A 306 -33.75 3.94 -18.18
CA LEU A 306 -35.20 3.77 -18.15
C LEU A 306 -35.88 4.69 -19.16
N THR A 307 -36.87 4.16 -19.88
CA THR A 307 -37.76 4.99 -20.70
C THR A 307 -38.61 5.89 -19.82
N ALA A 308 -39.18 6.95 -20.39
CA ALA A 308 -40.05 7.87 -19.66
C ALA A 308 -41.27 7.15 -19.01
N GLU A 309 -41.78 6.08 -19.65
CA GLU A 309 -42.88 5.26 -19.11
C GLU A 309 -42.42 4.48 -17.86
N GLU A 310 -41.23 3.84 -17.92
CA GLU A 310 -40.65 3.11 -16.80
C GLU A 310 -40.30 4.05 -15.63
N PHE A 311 -39.90 5.28 -15.92
CA PHE A 311 -39.70 6.33 -14.91
C PHE A 311 -40.95 6.63 -14.11
N ASP A 312 -42.11 6.73 -14.77
CA ASP A 312 -43.38 7.04 -14.12
C ASP A 312 -43.92 5.88 -13.26
N GLU A 313 -43.47 4.64 -13.51
CA GLU A 313 -43.89 3.44 -12.79
C GLU A 313 -43.07 3.17 -11.52
N THR A 314 -41.86 3.71 -11.43
CA THR A 314 -40.96 3.49 -10.29
C THR A 314 -41.15 4.54 -9.21
N SER A 315 -41.45 4.12 -7.99
CA SER A 315 -41.60 5.01 -6.81
C SER A 315 -40.29 5.32 -6.07
N ASP A 316 -39.20 4.66 -6.44
CA ASP A 316 -37.88 4.78 -5.82
C ASP A 316 -36.84 5.20 -6.86
N PHE A 317 -36.77 6.51 -7.13
CA PHE A 317 -35.70 7.06 -7.97
C PHE A 317 -34.38 7.08 -7.20
N SER A 318 -33.38 6.34 -7.69
CA SER A 318 -32.01 6.73 -7.45
C SER A 318 -31.64 7.85 -8.43
N ASP A 319 -30.86 8.84 -7.97
CA ASP A 319 -30.37 9.93 -8.81
C ASP A 319 -29.48 9.43 -9.99
N ASP A 320 -29.19 8.11 -10.04
CA ASP A 320 -28.27 7.47 -10.98
C ASP A 320 -28.95 6.90 -12.23
N VAL A 321 -30.26 7.07 -12.37
CA VAL A 321 -31.05 6.61 -13.53
C VAL A 321 -31.16 7.72 -14.56
N ILE A 322 -30.94 7.40 -15.83
CA ILE A 322 -31.11 8.34 -16.94
C ILE A 322 -31.95 7.74 -18.07
N THR A 323 -32.49 8.60 -18.93
CA THR A 323 -33.22 8.14 -20.11
C THR A 323 -32.26 7.75 -21.24
N PRO A 324 -32.61 6.79 -22.13
CA PRO A 324 -31.84 6.51 -23.34
C PRO A 324 -31.63 7.74 -24.23
N GLU A 325 -32.60 8.67 -24.26
CA GLU A 325 -32.52 9.93 -24.99
C GLU A 325 -31.48 10.88 -24.40
N ALA A 326 -31.37 10.94 -23.06
CA ALA A 326 -30.34 11.71 -22.38
C ALA A 326 -28.95 11.13 -22.66
N PHE A 327 -28.81 9.80 -22.59
CA PHE A 327 -27.56 9.13 -22.92
C PHE A 327 -27.15 9.36 -24.38
N GLU A 328 -28.10 9.26 -25.33
CA GLU A 328 -27.83 9.57 -26.74
C GLU A 328 -27.36 11.02 -26.90
N SER A 329 -27.96 11.96 -26.19
CA SER A 329 -27.54 13.37 -26.21
C SER A 329 -26.12 13.54 -25.69
N ASP A 330 -25.72 12.79 -24.63
CA ASP A 330 -24.35 12.79 -24.10
C ASP A 330 -23.36 12.27 -25.15
N LEU A 331 -23.67 11.18 -25.85
CA LEU A 331 -22.79 10.62 -26.90
C LEU A 331 -22.61 11.61 -28.04
N ILE A 332 -23.70 12.29 -28.48
CA ILE A 332 -23.65 13.33 -29.51
C ILE A 332 -22.76 14.50 -29.06
N TRP A 333 -22.90 14.94 -27.79
CA TRP A 333 -22.12 16.04 -27.25
C TRP A 333 -20.63 15.67 -27.21
N LEU A 334 -20.29 14.48 -26.71
CA LEU A 334 -18.91 14.00 -26.63
C LEU A 334 -18.26 13.95 -28.02
N GLN A 335 -18.97 13.43 -29.01
CA GLN A 335 -18.50 13.37 -30.40
C GLN A 335 -18.27 14.78 -30.99
N ALA A 336 -19.21 15.70 -30.73
CA ALA A 336 -19.14 17.07 -31.25
C ALA A 336 -17.97 17.86 -30.63
N HIS A 337 -17.53 17.51 -29.39
CA HIS A 337 -16.43 18.15 -28.70
C HIS A 337 -15.08 17.39 -28.84
N GLY A 338 -15.03 16.39 -29.71
CA GLY A 338 -13.78 15.68 -30.06
C GLY A 338 -13.30 14.69 -29.02
N TYR A 339 -14.16 14.26 -28.11
CA TYR A 339 -13.81 13.20 -27.16
C TYR A 339 -13.73 11.84 -27.86
N SER A 340 -12.78 11.05 -27.41
CA SER A 340 -12.65 9.64 -27.77
C SER A 340 -12.91 8.77 -26.54
N THR A 341 -13.92 7.93 -26.62
CA THR A 341 -14.16 6.97 -25.56
C THR A 341 -13.08 5.90 -25.55
N ILE A 342 -12.54 5.61 -24.39
CA ILE A 342 -11.55 4.57 -24.16
C ILE A 342 -12.04 3.60 -23.08
N THR A 343 -11.48 2.39 -23.07
CA THR A 343 -11.72 1.40 -22.01
C THR A 343 -10.75 1.59 -20.86
N THR A 344 -11.09 1.02 -19.70
CA THR A 344 -10.16 1.00 -18.56
C THR A 344 -8.92 0.15 -18.86
N ALA A 345 -9.07 -0.91 -19.66
CA ALA A 345 -7.93 -1.72 -20.13
C ALA A 345 -6.97 -0.92 -21.00
N ALA A 346 -7.47 -0.08 -21.92
CA ALA A 346 -6.63 0.79 -22.74
C ALA A 346 -5.84 1.80 -21.90
N LEU A 347 -6.47 2.34 -20.84
CA LEU A 347 -5.77 3.20 -19.89
C LEU A 347 -4.70 2.41 -19.12
N ALA A 348 -5.01 1.22 -18.61
CA ALA A 348 -4.05 0.38 -17.90
C ALA A 348 -2.84 0.04 -18.78
N GLU A 349 -3.07 -0.29 -20.06
CA GLU A 349 -2.01 -0.56 -21.04
C GLU A 349 -1.12 0.68 -21.27
N CYS A 350 -1.72 1.86 -21.45
CA CYS A 350 -0.99 3.11 -21.61
C CYS A 350 -0.10 3.41 -20.39
N LEU A 351 -0.62 3.23 -19.17
CA LEU A 351 0.13 3.45 -17.93
C LEU A 351 1.29 2.46 -17.75
N GLU A 352 1.24 1.31 -18.39
CA GLU A 352 2.34 0.31 -18.42
C GLU A 352 3.34 0.56 -19.56
N GLY A 353 3.19 1.65 -20.32
CA GLY A 353 4.08 2.00 -21.42
C GLY A 353 3.65 1.40 -22.76
N GLY A 354 2.39 1.00 -22.90
CA GLY A 354 1.76 0.53 -24.12
C GLY A 354 1.36 1.67 -25.08
N ALA A 355 0.28 1.46 -25.83
CA ALA A 355 -0.19 2.43 -26.81
C ALA A 355 -0.60 3.77 -26.16
N PRO A 356 -0.25 4.92 -26.77
CA PRO A 356 -0.69 6.22 -26.29
C PRO A 356 -2.20 6.38 -26.43
N LEU A 357 -2.81 7.14 -25.51
CA LEU A 357 -4.23 7.49 -25.57
C LEU A 357 -4.50 8.58 -26.62
N PRO A 358 -5.76 8.70 -27.08
CA PRO A 358 -6.17 9.83 -27.92
C PRO A 358 -6.06 11.16 -27.17
N GLU A 359 -6.13 12.28 -27.89
CA GLU A 359 -5.91 13.63 -27.35
C GLU A 359 -6.93 14.03 -26.26
N LYS A 360 -8.20 13.65 -26.43
CA LYS A 360 -9.28 13.90 -25.47
C LYS A 360 -9.92 12.57 -25.02
N PRO A 361 -9.25 11.78 -24.18
CA PRO A 361 -9.79 10.52 -23.71
C PRO A 361 -10.90 10.74 -22.70
N VAL A 362 -11.93 9.90 -22.72
CA VAL A 362 -12.97 9.81 -21.70
C VAL A 362 -13.36 8.35 -21.48
N ILE A 363 -13.58 7.95 -20.24
CA ILE A 363 -14.11 6.62 -19.92
C ILE A 363 -15.58 6.76 -19.56
N LEU A 364 -16.43 5.99 -20.25
CA LEU A 364 -17.82 5.79 -19.88
C LEU A 364 -17.86 4.51 -19.03
N SER A 365 -18.05 4.65 -17.72
CA SER A 365 -18.19 3.53 -16.77
C SER A 365 -19.67 3.28 -16.55
N ILE A 366 -20.11 2.04 -16.72
CA ILE A 366 -21.49 1.66 -16.44
C ILE A 366 -21.45 0.59 -15.35
N ASP A 367 -22.22 0.77 -14.28
CA ASP A 367 -22.17 -0.13 -13.13
C ASP A 367 -23.32 -1.17 -13.16
N ASP A 368 -23.20 -2.17 -12.29
CA ASP A 368 -24.16 -3.22 -11.93
C ASP A 368 -24.38 -4.33 -12.98
N GLY A 369 -24.40 -4.03 -14.26
CA GLY A 369 -24.73 -5.02 -15.30
C GLY A 369 -26.24 -5.22 -15.49
N LYS A 370 -27.04 -4.16 -15.31
CA LYS A 370 -28.50 -4.16 -15.52
C LYS A 370 -28.86 -4.48 -16.97
N TYR A 371 -29.99 -5.15 -17.18
CA TYR A 371 -30.51 -5.49 -18.51
C TYR A 371 -30.78 -4.25 -19.38
N SER A 372 -31.11 -3.12 -18.76
CA SER A 372 -31.30 -1.85 -19.44
C SER A 372 -30.06 -1.41 -20.25
N VAL A 373 -28.85 -1.81 -19.84
CA VAL A 373 -27.61 -1.56 -20.58
C VAL A 373 -27.60 -2.28 -21.93
N TYR A 374 -27.94 -3.58 -21.94
CA TYR A 374 -28.03 -4.38 -23.15
C TYR A 374 -29.12 -3.85 -24.10
N ARG A 375 -30.28 -3.49 -23.52
CA ARG A 375 -31.45 -3.04 -24.28
C ARG A 375 -31.28 -1.64 -24.86
N ALA A 376 -30.68 -0.69 -24.13
CA ALA A 376 -30.69 0.72 -24.47
C ALA A 376 -29.29 1.31 -24.70
N ALA A 377 -28.35 1.15 -23.78
CA ALA A 377 -27.06 1.81 -23.88
C ALA A 377 -26.16 1.20 -24.98
N TRP A 378 -26.05 -0.12 -25.03
CA TRP A 378 -25.22 -0.81 -26.01
C TRP A 378 -25.59 -0.49 -27.47
N PRO A 379 -26.87 -0.52 -27.92
CA PRO A 379 -27.23 -0.12 -29.28
C PRO A 379 -26.84 1.32 -29.61
N LEU A 380 -26.87 2.23 -28.63
CA LEU A 380 -26.45 3.61 -28.82
C LEU A 380 -24.92 3.72 -28.97
N LEU A 381 -24.15 3.01 -28.14
CA LEU A 381 -22.70 2.95 -28.26
C LEU A 381 -22.31 2.44 -29.67
N MET A 382 -22.93 1.36 -30.14
CA MET A 382 -22.71 0.82 -31.46
C MET A 382 -23.07 1.84 -32.57
N LYS A 383 -24.17 2.56 -32.39
CA LYS A 383 -24.64 3.59 -33.37
C LYS A 383 -23.63 4.73 -33.52
N TYR A 384 -23.00 5.16 -32.44
CA TYR A 384 -22.05 6.27 -32.44
C TYR A 384 -20.57 5.82 -32.54
N GLY A 385 -20.31 4.50 -32.59
CA GLY A 385 -18.94 3.96 -32.68
C GLY A 385 -18.13 4.26 -31.41
N MET A 386 -18.79 4.29 -30.27
CA MET A 386 -18.18 4.57 -28.97
C MET A 386 -18.06 3.30 -28.11
N GLN A 387 -17.19 3.36 -27.11
CA GLN A 387 -16.94 2.27 -26.17
C GLN A 387 -17.31 2.68 -24.75
N ALA A 388 -17.64 1.67 -23.93
CA ALA A 388 -17.83 1.83 -22.49
C ALA A 388 -17.22 0.63 -21.73
N SER A 389 -17.01 0.80 -20.42
CA SER A 389 -16.58 -0.25 -19.51
C SER A 389 -17.73 -0.58 -18.57
N LEU A 390 -18.26 -1.81 -18.65
CA LEU A 390 -19.38 -2.31 -17.86
C LEU A 390 -18.85 -3.11 -16.66
N ALA A 391 -19.11 -2.62 -15.45
CA ALA A 391 -18.77 -3.28 -14.21
C ALA A 391 -19.94 -4.19 -13.77
N VAL A 392 -19.71 -5.50 -13.74
CA VAL A 392 -20.77 -6.48 -13.48
C VAL A 392 -20.71 -7.06 -12.09
N ILE A 393 -21.87 -7.20 -11.42
CA ILE A 393 -22.04 -7.92 -10.16
C ILE A 393 -22.21 -9.41 -10.50
N GLY A 394 -21.15 -10.19 -10.34
CA GLY A 394 -21.10 -11.57 -10.81
C GLY A 394 -22.25 -12.44 -10.32
N ALA A 395 -22.62 -12.34 -9.03
CA ALA A 395 -23.72 -13.12 -8.46
C ALA A 395 -25.08 -12.78 -9.10
N MET A 396 -25.32 -11.52 -9.48
CA MET A 396 -26.58 -11.12 -10.12
C MET A 396 -26.64 -11.60 -11.57
N ILE A 397 -25.51 -11.57 -12.29
CA ILE A 397 -25.43 -12.12 -13.64
C ILE A 397 -25.60 -13.64 -13.65
N ASP A 398 -25.03 -14.34 -12.65
CA ASP A 398 -25.24 -15.77 -12.48
C ASP A 398 -26.73 -16.10 -12.29
N GLU A 399 -27.39 -15.38 -11.38
CA GLU A 399 -28.82 -15.56 -11.10
C GLU A 399 -29.69 -15.27 -12.33
N ALA A 400 -29.39 -14.18 -13.06
CA ALA A 400 -30.09 -13.84 -14.30
C ALA A 400 -29.90 -14.92 -15.37
N THR A 401 -28.68 -15.45 -15.50
CA THR A 401 -28.36 -16.54 -16.45
C THR A 401 -29.10 -17.83 -16.11
N GLU A 402 -29.18 -18.21 -14.84
CA GLU A 402 -29.93 -19.39 -14.38
C GLU A 402 -31.44 -19.25 -14.66
N LYS A 403 -31.99 -18.04 -14.54
CA LYS A 403 -33.42 -17.73 -14.77
C LYS A 403 -33.74 -17.43 -16.23
N GLN A 404 -32.78 -17.45 -17.14
CA GLN A 404 -32.90 -16.96 -18.51
C GLN A 404 -34.19 -17.35 -19.24
N PRO A 405 -34.71 -18.59 -19.23
CA PRO A 405 -35.93 -18.95 -19.94
C PRO A 405 -37.21 -18.32 -19.34
N GLU A 406 -37.17 -17.91 -18.09
CA GLU A 406 -38.33 -17.44 -17.31
C GLU A 406 -38.21 -15.94 -16.95
N ARG A 407 -37.15 -15.27 -17.42
CA ARG A 407 -36.87 -13.86 -17.12
C ARG A 407 -37.87 -12.95 -17.80
N GLU A 408 -38.43 -12.01 -17.06
CA GLU A 408 -39.45 -11.08 -17.56
C GLU A 408 -38.91 -9.95 -18.45
N HIS A 409 -37.58 -9.75 -18.45
CA HIS A 409 -36.88 -8.65 -19.16
C HIS A 409 -37.34 -7.26 -18.68
N SER A 410 -37.61 -7.16 -17.39
CA SER A 410 -37.97 -5.90 -16.72
C SER A 410 -36.72 -5.00 -16.52
N HIS A 411 -36.96 -3.78 -16.11
CA HIS A 411 -35.88 -2.86 -15.75
C HIS A 411 -35.08 -3.33 -14.53
N GLU A 412 -35.68 -4.13 -13.64
CA GLU A 412 -35.01 -4.69 -12.46
C GLU A 412 -34.04 -5.85 -12.78
N ASP A 413 -34.18 -6.44 -13.98
CA ASP A 413 -33.35 -7.57 -14.39
C ASP A 413 -31.89 -7.16 -14.63
N TYR A 414 -31.01 -8.15 -14.48
CA TYR A 414 -29.60 -8.08 -14.86
C TYR A 414 -29.38 -8.77 -16.22
N CYS A 415 -28.29 -8.42 -16.88
CA CYS A 415 -27.83 -9.13 -18.06
C CYS A 415 -27.52 -10.60 -17.73
N THR A 416 -27.59 -11.45 -18.75
CA THR A 416 -27.05 -12.82 -18.70
C THR A 416 -25.61 -12.83 -19.21
N TRP A 417 -24.87 -13.90 -18.92
CA TRP A 417 -23.52 -14.08 -19.48
C TRP A 417 -23.49 -14.12 -21.01
N ASP A 418 -24.55 -14.63 -21.66
CA ASP A 418 -24.65 -14.61 -23.13
C ASP A 418 -24.82 -13.19 -23.68
N GLU A 419 -25.64 -12.35 -23.04
CA GLU A 419 -25.81 -10.93 -23.40
C GLU A 419 -24.53 -10.12 -23.16
N ILE A 420 -23.83 -10.40 -22.05
CA ILE A 420 -22.53 -9.79 -21.76
C ILE A 420 -21.51 -10.15 -22.83
N LYS A 421 -21.49 -11.43 -23.23
CA LYS A 421 -20.62 -11.90 -24.31
C LYS A 421 -20.91 -11.18 -25.63
N GLU A 422 -22.18 -11.03 -25.98
CA GLU A 422 -22.58 -10.35 -27.22
C GLU A 422 -22.13 -8.87 -27.23
N MET A 423 -22.32 -8.17 -26.11
CA MET A 423 -21.85 -6.78 -25.93
C MET A 423 -20.33 -6.70 -26.06
N HIS A 424 -19.59 -7.60 -25.42
CA HIS A 424 -18.13 -7.64 -25.50
C HIS A 424 -17.63 -7.95 -26.91
N ASP A 425 -18.17 -8.98 -27.55
CA ASP A 425 -17.76 -9.41 -28.90
C ASP A 425 -18.01 -8.33 -29.96
N SER A 426 -18.93 -7.40 -29.72
CA SER A 426 -19.17 -6.25 -30.59
C SER A 426 -18.00 -5.25 -30.57
N GLY A 427 -17.12 -5.29 -29.57
CA GLY A 427 -16.05 -4.33 -29.34
C GLY A 427 -16.49 -2.99 -28.76
N ALA A 428 -17.79 -2.80 -28.48
CA ALA A 428 -18.32 -1.57 -27.86
C ALA A 428 -18.32 -1.60 -26.32
N MET A 429 -18.13 -2.80 -25.71
CA MET A 429 -18.21 -2.95 -24.27
C MET A 429 -17.03 -3.76 -23.72
N GLU A 430 -16.21 -3.13 -22.88
CA GLU A 430 -15.29 -3.82 -21.99
C GLU A 430 -16.07 -4.33 -20.78
N ILE A 431 -15.74 -5.52 -20.27
CA ILE A 431 -16.36 -6.07 -19.07
C ILE A 431 -15.36 -6.02 -17.91
N THR A 432 -15.75 -5.38 -16.82
CA THR A 432 -14.94 -5.19 -15.62
C THR A 432 -15.64 -5.76 -14.38
N SER A 433 -14.95 -5.78 -13.25
CA SER A 433 -15.48 -6.34 -12.01
C SER A 433 -16.20 -5.28 -11.16
N HIS A 434 -17.44 -5.60 -10.76
CA HIS A 434 -18.14 -4.93 -9.66
C HIS A 434 -18.29 -5.88 -8.46
N THR A 435 -17.33 -6.77 -8.28
CA THR A 435 -17.26 -7.92 -7.37
C THR A 435 -18.15 -9.10 -7.76
N GLN A 436 -17.79 -10.28 -7.27
CA GLN A 436 -18.66 -11.46 -7.42
C GLN A 436 -19.86 -11.38 -6.47
N ASN A 437 -19.57 -11.11 -5.18
CA ASN A 437 -20.58 -11.24 -4.12
C ASN A 437 -20.38 -10.22 -2.97
N LEU A 438 -19.57 -9.19 -3.16
CA LEU A 438 -19.35 -8.15 -2.16
C LEU A 438 -20.11 -6.85 -2.44
N HIS A 439 -21.09 -6.87 -3.35
CA HIS A 439 -22.05 -5.79 -3.55
C HIS A 439 -23.16 -5.89 -2.51
N ILE A 440 -22.80 -5.83 -1.21
CA ILE A 440 -23.71 -5.99 -0.09
C ILE A 440 -23.51 -4.87 0.90
N PHE A 441 -24.59 -4.18 1.25
CA PHE A 441 -24.55 -3.12 2.25
C PHE A 441 -24.76 -3.70 3.65
N ASN A 442 -23.86 -3.39 4.61
CA ASN A 442 -23.91 -3.83 6.01
C ASN A 442 -23.84 -5.36 6.26
N HIS A 443 -23.01 -6.08 5.52
CA HIS A 443 -22.74 -7.49 5.80
C HIS A 443 -21.47 -7.64 6.66
N ASP A 444 -21.59 -8.28 7.84
CA ASP A 444 -20.46 -8.53 8.77
C ASP A 444 -19.64 -7.27 9.14
N GLY A 445 -20.31 -6.12 9.22
CA GLY A 445 -19.66 -4.84 9.49
C GLY A 445 -18.98 -4.19 8.27
N ARG A 446 -18.94 -4.88 7.13
CA ARG A 446 -18.45 -4.33 5.87
C ARG A 446 -19.54 -3.57 5.13
N GLN A 447 -19.13 -2.55 4.43
CA GLN A 447 -19.98 -1.78 3.53
C GLN A 447 -19.45 -1.94 2.10
N GLY A 448 -20.21 -2.66 1.29
CA GLY A 448 -19.78 -3.03 -0.06
C GLY A 448 -18.48 -3.84 -0.03
N ALA A 449 -17.56 -3.51 -0.94
CA ALA A 449 -16.25 -4.14 -1.10
C ALA A 449 -15.15 -3.50 -0.22
N ASN A 450 -15.55 -2.77 0.83
CA ASN A 450 -14.63 -2.09 1.73
C ASN A 450 -14.28 -2.95 2.96
N CYS A 451 -13.16 -2.64 3.60
CA CYS A 451 -12.82 -3.19 4.91
C CYS A 451 -13.82 -2.78 5.99
N SER A 452 -13.99 -3.61 7.01
CA SER A 452 -14.61 -3.16 8.27
C SER A 452 -13.71 -2.09 8.93
N PRO A 453 -14.25 -1.21 9.78
CA PRO A 453 -13.48 -0.10 10.37
C PRO A 453 -12.21 -0.51 11.15
N GLU A 454 -12.17 -1.74 11.67
CA GLU A 454 -11.04 -2.27 12.44
C GLU A 454 -10.25 -3.35 11.68
N GLU A 455 -10.59 -3.59 10.40
CA GLU A 455 -9.97 -4.63 9.58
C GLU A 455 -8.75 -4.09 8.83
N THR A 456 -7.61 -4.75 8.96
CA THR A 456 -6.41 -4.40 8.17
C THR A 456 -6.50 -4.96 6.75
N SER A 457 -5.65 -4.45 5.84
CA SER A 457 -5.50 -5.00 4.49
C SER A 457 -5.27 -6.50 4.46
N GLU A 458 -4.40 -6.99 5.35
CA GLU A 458 -4.04 -8.41 5.42
C GLU A 458 -5.21 -9.28 5.89
N GLN A 459 -6.07 -8.74 6.74
CA GLN A 459 -7.27 -9.43 7.21
C GLN A 459 -8.35 -9.48 6.13
N PHE A 460 -8.51 -8.41 5.35
CA PHE A 460 -9.47 -8.35 4.24
C PHE A 460 -8.99 -9.10 2.98
N LEU A 461 -7.68 -9.16 2.73
CA LEU A 461 -7.10 -9.73 1.52
C LEU A 461 -7.63 -11.13 1.13
N PRO A 462 -7.82 -12.10 2.07
CA PRO A 462 -8.39 -13.40 1.70
C PRO A 462 -9.80 -13.29 1.11
N ALA A 463 -10.64 -12.39 1.60
CA ALA A 463 -11.99 -12.17 1.08
C ALA A 463 -11.93 -11.52 -0.31
N ALA A 464 -11.11 -10.47 -0.48
CA ALA A 464 -10.88 -9.82 -1.76
C ALA A 464 -10.33 -10.79 -2.82
N GLN A 465 -9.34 -11.62 -2.48
CA GLN A 465 -8.79 -12.64 -3.38
C GLN A 465 -9.79 -13.74 -3.74
N ALA A 466 -10.61 -14.18 -2.79
CA ALA A 466 -11.62 -15.20 -3.05
C ALA A 466 -12.70 -14.68 -4.01
N ASP A 467 -13.16 -13.47 -3.80
CA ASP A 467 -14.15 -12.79 -4.67
C ASP A 467 -13.56 -12.54 -6.06
N ALA A 468 -12.40 -11.87 -6.14
CA ALA A 468 -11.70 -11.57 -7.38
C ALA A 468 -11.45 -12.82 -8.22
N LYS A 469 -11.00 -13.91 -7.61
CA LYS A 469 -10.73 -15.17 -8.31
C LYS A 469 -11.95 -15.71 -9.05
N ILE A 470 -13.13 -15.57 -8.47
CA ILE A 470 -14.37 -16.08 -9.07
C ILE A 470 -14.79 -15.18 -10.22
N ILE A 471 -14.94 -13.88 -9.97
CA ILE A 471 -15.46 -12.95 -10.98
C ILE A 471 -14.49 -12.80 -12.17
N ILE A 472 -13.18 -12.71 -11.93
CA ILE A 472 -12.17 -12.64 -12.98
C ILE A 472 -12.26 -13.89 -13.87
N ALA A 473 -12.24 -15.09 -13.28
CA ALA A 473 -12.31 -16.33 -14.05
C ALA A 473 -13.58 -16.41 -14.91
N LYS A 474 -14.74 -15.96 -14.40
CA LYS A 474 -16.00 -15.95 -15.15
C LYS A 474 -15.97 -14.97 -16.31
N ILE A 475 -15.53 -13.73 -16.06
CA ILE A 475 -15.43 -12.73 -17.12
C ILE A 475 -14.44 -13.20 -18.20
N GLU A 476 -13.26 -13.70 -17.81
CA GLU A 476 -12.26 -14.21 -18.76
C GLU A 476 -12.74 -15.45 -19.53
N GLU A 477 -13.52 -16.34 -18.92
CA GLU A 477 -14.13 -17.48 -19.60
C GLU A 477 -15.13 -17.02 -20.69
N VAL A 478 -15.93 -16.01 -20.39
CA VAL A 478 -16.97 -15.50 -21.29
C VAL A 478 -16.40 -14.64 -22.41
N THR A 479 -15.45 -13.75 -22.07
CA THR A 479 -14.92 -12.72 -22.98
C THR A 479 -13.60 -13.11 -23.66
N GLY A 480 -12.81 -13.96 -23.02
CA GLY A 480 -11.44 -14.24 -23.46
C GLY A 480 -10.45 -13.09 -23.16
N SER A 481 -10.87 -12.03 -22.49
CA SER A 481 -10.09 -10.83 -22.21
C SER A 481 -9.72 -10.74 -20.73
N PRO A 482 -8.50 -10.28 -20.38
CA PRO A 482 -8.09 -10.16 -18.99
C PRO A 482 -8.86 -9.03 -18.28
N VAL A 483 -9.19 -9.25 -17.01
CA VAL A 483 -9.86 -8.25 -16.16
C VAL A 483 -8.82 -7.44 -15.41
N THR A 484 -8.70 -6.17 -15.72
CA THR A 484 -7.69 -5.27 -15.12
C THR A 484 -8.26 -4.35 -14.06
N THR A 485 -9.59 -4.17 -14.03
CA THR A 485 -10.26 -3.12 -13.28
C THR A 485 -11.32 -3.66 -12.33
N MET A 486 -11.36 -3.12 -11.12
CA MET A 486 -12.43 -3.29 -10.15
C MET A 486 -13.09 -1.94 -9.87
N VAL A 487 -14.40 -1.95 -9.81
CA VAL A 487 -15.23 -0.79 -9.49
C VAL A 487 -15.81 -0.99 -8.10
N TYR A 488 -15.64 0.01 -7.21
CA TYR A 488 -16.13 -0.08 -5.84
C TYR A 488 -17.66 0.04 -5.76
N PRO A 489 -18.36 -0.98 -5.23
CA PRO A 489 -19.77 -0.86 -4.87
C PRO A 489 -20.02 0.32 -3.94
N TYR A 490 -21.09 1.07 -4.22
CA TYR A 490 -21.52 2.25 -3.44
C TYR A 490 -20.44 3.35 -3.31
N SER A 491 -19.37 3.27 -4.10
CA SER A 491 -18.20 4.16 -3.98
C SER A 491 -17.55 4.18 -2.59
N LEU A 492 -17.80 3.18 -1.77
CA LEU A 492 -17.25 3.05 -0.42
C LEU A 492 -15.90 2.34 -0.47
N ARG A 493 -14.87 3.03 -0.01
CA ARG A 493 -13.49 2.56 -0.02
C ARG A 493 -12.70 2.98 1.22
N SER A 494 -11.60 2.28 1.45
CA SER A 494 -10.53 2.67 2.39
C SER A 494 -9.17 2.36 1.76
N ALA A 495 -8.10 2.94 2.29
CA ALA A 495 -6.74 2.63 1.86
C ALA A 495 -6.35 1.17 2.10
N GLU A 496 -6.89 0.56 3.15
CA GLU A 496 -6.75 -0.86 3.47
C GLU A 496 -7.37 -1.73 2.39
N ALA A 497 -8.60 -1.40 1.96
CA ALA A 497 -9.28 -2.09 0.88
C ALA A 497 -8.55 -1.92 -0.46
N ASP A 498 -8.08 -0.72 -0.79
CA ASP A 498 -7.28 -0.48 -2.01
C ASP A 498 -6.09 -1.42 -2.08
N ARG A 499 -5.29 -1.50 -1.00
CA ARG A 499 -4.13 -2.40 -0.92
C ARG A 499 -4.51 -3.87 -1.11
N ALA A 500 -5.64 -4.30 -0.53
CA ALA A 500 -6.12 -5.67 -0.68
C ALA A 500 -6.55 -5.97 -2.12
N TRP A 501 -7.28 -5.06 -2.78
CA TRP A 501 -7.73 -5.25 -4.15
C TRP A 501 -6.58 -5.22 -5.16
N PHE A 502 -5.58 -4.33 -5.01
CA PHE A 502 -4.37 -4.38 -5.83
C PHE A 502 -3.59 -5.68 -5.61
N ALA A 503 -3.50 -6.17 -4.37
CA ALA A 503 -2.85 -7.45 -4.06
C ALA A 503 -3.67 -8.66 -4.56
N ALA A 504 -4.97 -8.50 -4.80
CA ALA A 504 -5.82 -9.51 -5.45
C ALA A 504 -5.62 -9.59 -6.98
N GLY A 505 -4.93 -8.60 -7.58
CA GLY A 505 -4.48 -8.65 -8.97
C GLY A 505 -5.03 -7.56 -9.89
N TYR A 506 -5.89 -6.67 -9.40
CA TYR A 506 -6.37 -5.55 -10.21
C TYR A 506 -5.29 -4.49 -10.43
N LYS A 507 -5.35 -3.81 -11.56
CA LYS A 507 -4.42 -2.72 -11.93
C LYS A 507 -5.03 -1.35 -11.70
N LEU A 508 -6.34 -1.23 -11.87
CA LEU A 508 -7.10 -0.01 -11.67
C LEU A 508 -8.26 -0.25 -10.71
N LEU A 509 -8.53 0.73 -9.87
CA LEU A 509 -9.70 0.78 -9.00
C LEU A 509 -10.50 2.04 -9.32
N LEU A 510 -11.80 1.93 -9.52
CA LEU A 510 -12.71 3.03 -9.79
C LEU A 510 -13.62 3.27 -8.58
N CYS A 511 -13.75 4.52 -8.15
CA CYS A 511 -14.67 4.91 -7.07
C CYS A 511 -15.33 6.24 -7.38
N GLY A 512 -16.49 6.51 -6.79
CA GLY A 512 -17.16 7.79 -6.89
C GLY A 512 -16.49 8.88 -6.05
N ASN A 513 -16.94 10.10 -6.21
CA ASN A 513 -16.54 11.24 -5.37
C ASN A 513 -17.31 11.21 -4.06
N SER A 514 -16.85 10.49 -3.05
CA SER A 514 -17.42 10.62 -1.71
C SER A 514 -16.86 11.88 -1.03
N GLY A 515 -17.63 12.95 -1.05
CA GLY A 515 -17.68 14.00 -0.02
C GLY A 515 -16.48 14.89 0.27
N SER A 516 -15.29 14.72 -0.30
CA SER A 516 -14.19 15.65 -0.03
C SER A 516 -13.91 16.57 -1.22
N VAL A 517 -14.00 17.86 -0.97
CA VAL A 517 -13.97 18.98 -1.93
C VAL A 517 -12.63 19.17 -2.65
N HIS A 518 -11.61 18.33 -2.41
CA HIS A 518 -10.22 18.63 -2.76
C HIS A 518 -9.52 17.62 -3.68
N TYR A 519 -10.26 16.75 -4.38
CA TYR A 519 -9.64 15.86 -5.38
C TYR A 519 -9.97 16.34 -6.79
N SER A 520 -8.96 16.39 -7.66
CA SER A 520 -9.18 16.62 -9.08
C SER A 520 -10.19 15.58 -9.62
N ARG A 521 -11.29 16.06 -10.18
CA ARG A 521 -12.33 15.21 -10.78
C ARG A 521 -11.85 14.55 -12.07
N TRP A 522 -10.74 15.02 -12.63
CA TRP A 522 -10.30 14.71 -13.99
C TRP A 522 -9.21 13.64 -14.07
N ASN A 523 -8.79 13.05 -12.94
CA ASN A 523 -7.75 12.04 -12.89
C ASN A 523 -6.50 12.44 -13.68
N PRO A 524 -5.69 13.37 -13.18
CA PRO A 524 -4.47 13.79 -13.86
C PRO A 524 -3.49 12.61 -13.96
N MET A 525 -2.92 12.42 -15.15
CA MET A 525 -1.99 11.34 -15.46
C MET A 525 -0.69 11.91 -15.98
N ILE A 526 0.44 11.36 -15.55
CA ILE A 526 1.78 11.75 -16.01
C ILE A 526 2.41 10.53 -16.69
N LEU A 527 2.87 10.72 -17.93
CA LEU A 527 3.50 9.65 -18.71
C LEU A 527 5.01 9.53 -18.54
N GLU A 528 5.66 10.37 -17.73
CA GLU A 528 7.11 10.31 -17.58
C GLU A 528 7.59 8.99 -16.98
N ALA A 529 8.57 8.40 -17.65
CA ALA A 529 9.19 7.14 -17.27
C ALA A 529 9.81 7.24 -15.86
N GLY A 530 9.21 6.59 -14.89
CA GLY A 530 9.67 6.50 -13.51
C GLY A 530 8.80 7.18 -12.47
N LEU A 531 7.86 8.01 -12.86
CA LEU A 531 6.82 8.51 -11.99
C LEU A 531 5.64 7.51 -12.01
N ASN A 532 5.79 6.39 -11.29
CA ASN A 532 4.66 5.50 -10.97
C ASN A 532 3.69 6.17 -9.96
N GLY A 533 3.58 7.48 -10.02
CA GLY A 533 2.65 8.30 -9.28
C GLY A 533 1.29 8.38 -9.95
N ASN A 534 1.09 7.70 -11.05
CA ASN A 534 -0.20 7.57 -11.68
C ASN A 534 -1.11 6.83 -10.72
N SER A 535 -2.11 7.53 -10.24
CA SER A 535 -3.11 6.96 -9.38
C SER A 535 -3.81 5.83 -10.14
N SER A 536 -3.54 4.59 -9.76
CA SER A 536 -4.34 3.44 -10.20
C SER A 536 -5.74 3.46 -9.59
N LEU A 537 -6.04 4.49 -8.80
CA LEU A 537 -7.36 4.79 -8.24
C LEU A 537 -7.97 5.97 -9.01
N LEU A 538 -9.01 5.68 -9.78
CA LEU A 538 -9.71 6.67 -10.59
C LEU A 538 -10.95 7.18 -9.89
N ARG A 539 -11.16 8.50 -9.93
CA ARG A 539 -12.38 9.16 -9.47
C ARG A 539 -13.37 9.25 -10.63
N ARG A 540 -14.65 9.09 -10.30
CA ARG A 540 -15.73 9.09 -11.28
C ARG A 540 -16.68 10.25 -11.01
N ILE A 541 -17.27 10.78 -12.08
CA ILE A 541 -18.29 11.83 -12.03
C ILE A 541 -19.62 11.15 -12.28
N THR A 542 -20.52 11.21 -11.33
CA THR A 542 -21.87 10.65 -11.48
C THR A 542 -22.67 11.51 -12.48
N ARG A 543 -23.24 10.85 -13.47
CA ARG A 543 -24.13 11.44 -14.46
C ARG A 543 -25.57 11.35 -13.94
N LEU A 544 -26.17 12.47 -13.65
CA LEU A 544 -27.56 12.58 -13.19
C LEU A 544 -28.48 13.00 -14.34
N GLU A 545 -29.75 12.59 -14.35
CA GLU A 545 -30.70 12.99 -15.42
C GLU A 545 -30.77 14.51 -15.57
N SER A 546 -30.72 15.25 -14.46
CA SER A 546 -30.73 16.73 -14.45
C SER A 546 -29.40 17.40 -14.82
N GLU A 547 -28.28 16.63 -14.87
CA GLU A 547 -26.93 17.14 -15.11
C GLU A 547 -26.31 16.46 -16.33
N PRO A 548 -26.57 16.97 -17.56
CA PRO A 548 -26.03 16.39 -18.79
C PRO A 548 -24.49 16.38 -18.79
N VAL A 549 -23.89 15.55 -19.62
CA VAL A 549 -22.43 15.38 -19.71
C VAL A 549 -21.69 16.70 -19.95
N GLU A 550 -22.34 17.65 -20.63
CA GLU A 550 -21.86 19.03 -20.78
C GLU A 550 -21.60 19.71 -19.41
N MET A 551 -22.48 19.52 -18.43
CA MET A 551 -22.27 20.03 -17.07
C MET A 551 -21.19 19.26 -16.33
N CYS A 552 -21.13 17.94 -16.51
CA CYS A 552 -20.10 17.10 -15.93
C CYS A 552 -18.68 17.50 -16.38
N LEU A 553 -18.54 17.92 -17.63
CA LEU A 553 -17.26 18.25 -18.27
C LEU A 553 -17.03 19.74 -18.51
N GLY A 554 -18.00 20.61 -18.22
CA GLY A 554 -17.92 22.04 -18.53
C GLY A 554 -16.74 22.76 -17.86
N ASP A 555 -16.46 22.45 -16.62
CA ASP A 555 -15.29 22.99 -15.92
C ASP A 555 -13.97 22.40 -16.46
N TYR A 556 -13.98 21.15 -16.91
CA TYR A 556 -12.84 20.52 -17.58
C TYR A 556 -12.52 21.16 -18.92
N GLU A 557 -13.53 21.39 -19.75
CA GLU A 557 -13.37 22.13 -21.03
C GLU A 557 -12.83 23.54 -20.81
N LYS A 558 -13.30 24.23 -19.79
CA LYS A 558 -12.81 25.54 -19.42
C LYS A 558 -11.35 25.51 -18.99
N MET A 559 -10.97 24.54 -18.16
CA MET A 559 -9.59 24.32 -17.76
C MET A 559 -8.70 24.04 -18.97
N LEU A 560 -9.10 23.16 -19.89
CA LEU A 560 -8.33 22.85 -21.12
C LEU A 560 -8.15 24.11 -21.99
N ALA A 561 -9.19 24.92 -22.13
CA ALA A 561 -9.13 26.16 -22.91
C ALA A 561 -8.17 27.19 -22.29
N GLU A 562 -8.17 27.33 -20.97
CA GLU A 562 -7.25 28.22 -20.24
C GLU A 562 -5.79 27.74 -20.36
N THR A 563 -5.54 26.42 -20.27
CA THR A 563 -4.21 25.84 -20.44
C THR A 563 -3.67 26.02 -21.86
N ALA A 564 -4.53 25.91 -22.88
CA ALA A 564 -4.16 26.13 -24.27
C ALA A 564 -3.81 27.59 -24.60
N LEU A 565 -4.30 28.56 -23.82
CA LEU A 565 -4.01 29.98 -24.01
C LEU A 565 -2.66 30.41 -23.37
N THR A 566 -2.11 29.60 -22.48
CA THR A 566 -0.87 29.87 -21.74
C THR A 566 0.35 29.12 -22.30
N GLY A 567 0.20 28.24 -23.27
CA GLY A 567 1.26 27.51 -24.01
C GLY A 567 1.54 28.13 -25.35
#